data_b522894800d7e87a4a240cea952afdab
#
_entry.id   b522894800d7e87a4a240cea952afdab
#
_cell.length_a   1.000
_cell.length_b   1.000
_cell.length_c   1.000
_cell.angle_alpha   90.00
_cell.angle_beta   90.00
_cell.angle_gamma   90.00
#
_symmetry.space_group_name_H-M   'P 1'
#
loop_
_entity.id
_entity.type
_entity.pdbx_description
1 polymer ?
#
loop_
_entity_poly.entity_id
_entity_poly.type
_entity_poly.pdbx_seq_one_letter_code
_entity_poly.pdbx_strand_id
1 'polypeptide(L)'
;MKPGTKNSYNSLSEIDIQGKKFKYYSLENAEKNGLDGISRLPKSLKVLLENLLRYEDDLSVTKKQIEAIKEWLKDKKSKTEIAYRPARVLLQDYTGIPAVADLAAMREAVKNKKKDPEKINPLSAVDLVIDHSVQVDQSAKSDSFEKNVEIEFKRNSERYSFLKWGQQAFDNFRIVPPGTGICHQVNLEYLSKLTW
;
A
#
# COMPACT_ATOMS: atom_id res chain seq x y z
N MET A 1 -2.85 -8.43 -2.31
CA MET A 1 -3.01 -8.30 -3.77
C MET A 1 -2.57 -9.59 -4.44
N LYS A 2 -3.26 -10.06 -5.50
CA LYS A 2 -2.86 -11.29 -6.21
C LYS A 2 -1.75 -10.96 -7.22
N PRO A 3 -0.74 -11.84 -7.41
CA PRO A 3 0.23 -11.71 -8.49
C PRO A 3 -0.44 -11.66 -9.86
N GLY A 4 0.31 -11.19 -10.86
CA GLY A 4 -0.12 -11.20 -12.25
C GLY A 4 -0.27 -12.62 -12.81
N THR A 5 -0.85 -12.71 -13.99
CA THR A 5 -1.14 -13.98 -14.67
C THR A 5 -0.06 -14.42 -15.63
N LYS A 6 0.95 -13.58 -15.86
CA LYS A 6 2.06 -13.81 -16.79
C LYS A 6 3.39 -13.97 -16.05
N ASN A 7 4.35 -14.52 -16.75
CA ASN A 7 5.73 -14.69 -16.32
C ASN A 7 6.64 -14.72 -17.55
N SER A 8 6.60 -13.65 -18.35
CA SER A 8 7.23 -13.60 -19.68
C SER A 8 8.76 -13.79 -19.65
N TYR A 9 9.38 -13.56 -18.49
CA TYR A 9 10.82 -13.67 -18.30
C TYR A 9 11.24 -14.81 -17.39
N ASN A 10 10.35 -15.78 -17.12
CA ASN A 10 10.62 -16.94 -16.25
C ASN A 10 11.23 -16.55 -14.89
N SER A 11 10.81 -15.40 -14.38
CA SER A 11 11.37 -14.81 -13.15
C SER A 11 10.80 -15.43 -11.88
N LEU A 12 9.57 -15.99 -11.92
CA LEU A 12 8.95 -16.62 -10.75
C LEU A 12 9.80 -17.81 -10.28
N SER A 13 10.23 -17.73 -9.03
CA SER A 13 11.13 -18.69 -8.39
C SER A 13 10.64 -19.02 -6.99
N GLU A 14 11.18 -20.08 -6.42
CA GLU A 14 10.88 -20.52 -5.06
C GLU A 14 12.17 -20.60 -4.25
N ILE A 15 12.10 -20.20 -3.00
CA ILE A 15 13.19 -20.35 -2.03
C ILE A 15 12.65 -21.03 -0.77
N ASP A 16 13.42 -21.97 -0.24
CA ASP A 16 13.13 -22.59 1.05
C ASP A 16 13.91 -21.85 2.14
N ILE A 17 13.18 -21.39 3.16
CA ILE A 17 13.76 -20.76 4.34
C ILE A 17 13.24 -21.51 5.57
N GLN A 18 14.10 -22.26 6.21
CA GLN A 18 13.77 -23.04 7.41
C GLN A 18 12.56 -23.98 7.21
N GLY A 19 12.49 -24.65 6.07
CA GLY A 19 11.40 -25.59 5.73
C GLY A 19 10.10 -24.91 5.25
N LYS A 20 10.10 -23.59 5.10
CA LYS A 20 8.98 -22.83 4.51
C LYS A 20 9.35 -22.36 3.11
N LYS A 21 8.48 -22.67 2.16
CA LYS A 21 8.65 -22.27 0.77
C LYS A 21 8.04 -20.91 0.50
N PHE A 22 8.83 -20.01 -0.08
CA PHE A 22 8.41 -18.67 -0.47
C PHE A 22 8.61 -18.48 -1.97
N LYS A 23 7.62 -17.88 -2.62
CA LYS A 23 7.72 -17.48 -4.02
C LYS A 23 8.26 -16.05 -4.12
N TYR A 24 9.19 -15.85 -5.03
CA TYR A 24 9.76 -14.54 -5.34
C TYR A 24 10.00 -14.39 -6.84
N TYR A 25 10.25 -13.18 -7.28
CA TYR A 25 10.55 -12.89 -8.69
C TYR A 25 12.03 -12.58 -8.85
N SER A 26 12.77 -13.56 -9.38
CA SER A 26 14.22 -13.51 -9.54
C SER A 26 14.63 -12.58 -10.69
N LEU A 27 15.32 -11.50 -10.36
CA LEU A 27 15.91 -10.62 -11.37
C LEU A 27 17.04 -11.32 -12.14
N GLU A 28 17.78 -12.22 -11.52
CA GLU A 28 18.80 -13.02 -12.18
C GLU A 28 18.21 -13.91 -13.28
N ASN A 29 17.11 -14.60 -12.96
CA ASN A 29 16.40 -15.40 -13.96
C ASN A 29 15.80 -14.52 -15.08
N ALA A 30 15.24 -13.37 -14.74
CA ALA A 30 14.75 -12.42 -15.72
C ALA A 30 15.85 -11.92 -16.66
N GLU A 31 17.05 -11.67 -16.14
CA GLU A 31 18.23 -11.29 -16.93
C GLU A 31 18.61 -12.38 -17.92
N LYS A 32 18.68 -13.64 -17.47
CA LYS A 32 18.98 -14.81 -18.33
C LYS A 32 17.91 -15.08 -19.40
N ASN A 33 16.69 -14.61 -19.20
CA ASN A 33 15.56 -14.84 -20.07
C ASN A 33 15.16 -13.60 -20.88
N GLY A 34 16.08 -12.68 -21.15
CA GLY A 34 15.88 -11.60 -22.15
C GLY A 34 15.94 -10.17 -21.60
N LEU A 35 16.08 -9.99 -20.29
CA LEU A 35 16.31 -8.66 -19.72
C LEU A 35 17.80 -8.37 -19.47
N ASP A 36 18.64 -8.59 -20.50
CA ASP A 36 20.09 -8.48 -20.39
C ASP A 36 20.56 -7.16 -19.78
N GLY A 37 21.47 -7.24 -18.82
CA GLY A 37 22.13 -6.09 -18.20
C GLY A 37 21.36 -5.44 -17.06
N ILE A 38 20.21 -5.97 -16.63
CA ILE A 38 19.42 -5.39 -15.54
C ILE A 38 20.11 -5.48 -14.18
N SER A 39 21.13 -6.34 -14.04
CA SER A 39 22.01 -6.38 -12.86
C SER A 39 22.70 -5.02 -12.60
N ARG A 40 22.92 -4.20 -13.64
CA ARG A 40 23.52 -2.85 -13.57
C ARG A 40 22.52 -1.75 -13.20
N LEU A 41 21.23 -2.05 -13.08
CA LEU A 41 20.20 -1.09 -12.66
C LEU A 41 20.47 -0.61 -11.21
N PRO A 42 20.18 0.65 -10.91
CA PRO A 42 20.09 1.12 -9.54
C PRO A 42 19.11 0.29 -8.72
N LYS A 43 19.34 0.17 -7.42
CA LYS A 43 18.48 -0.63 -6.52
C LYS A 43 17.01 -0.20 -6.58
N SER A 44 16.75 1.10 -6.67
CA SER A 44 15.39 1.66 -6.81
C SER A 44 14.68 1.14 -8.07
N LEU A 45 15.36 1.11 -9.21
CA LEU A 45 14.79 0.56 -10.45
C LEU A 45 14.65 -0.96 -10.42
N LYS A 46 15.49 -1.67 -9.67
CA LYS A 46 15.32 -3.11 -9.43
C LYS A 46 14.04 -3.41 -8.65
N VAL A 47 13.69 -2.57 -7.66
CA VAL A 47 12.43 -2.69 -6.92
C VAL A 47 11.24 -2.48 -7.85
N LEU A 48 11.27 -1.44 -8.70
CA LEU A 48 10.21 -1.18 -9.68
C LEU A 48 10.10 -2.33 -10.71
N LEU A 49 11.22 -2.85 -11.18
CA LEU A 49 11.24 -3.98 -12.11
C LEU A 49 10.65 -5.24 -11.49
N GLU A 50 11.02 -5.57 -10.26
CA GLU A 50 10.45 -6.72 -9.55
C GLU A 50 8.94 -6.58 -9.38
N ASN A 51 8.48 -5.37 -9.06
CA ASN A 51 7.05 -5.08 -8.96
C ASN A 51 6.31 -5.32 -10.29
N LEU A 52 6.88 -4.87 -11.41
CA LEU A 52 6.29 -5.13 -12.73
C LEU A 52 6.28 -6.63 -13.06
N LEU A 53 7.37 -7.35 -12.83
CA LEU A 53 7.45 -8.81 -13.06
C LEU A 53 6.42 -9.57 -12.22
N ARG A 54 6.19 -9.13 -10.99
CA ARG A 54 5.21 -9.72 -10.05
C ARG A 54 3.78 -9.56 -10.52
N TYR A 55 3.47 -8.43 -11.16
CA TYR A 55 2.09 -8.06 -11.50
C TYR A 55 1.80 -8.07 -13.00
N GLU A 56 2.69 -8.67 -13.79
CA GLU A 56 2.51 -8.79 -15.25
C GLU A 56 1.21 -9.55 -15.59
N ASP A 57 0.30 -8.88 -16.31
CA ASP A 57 -1.03 -9.41 -16.66
C ASP A 57 -1.46 -9.09 -18.11
N ASP A 58 -0.65 -8.39 -18.89
CA ASP A 58 -0.91 -7.86 -20.25
C ASP A 58 -2.06 -6.83 -20.31
N LEU A 59 -2.57 -6.38 -19.18
CA LEU A 59 -3.64 -5.37 -19.10
C LEU A 59 -3.14 -4.10 -18.40
N SER A 60 -2.85 -4.22 -17.11
CA SER A 60 -2.34 -3.11 -16.30
C SER A 60 -0.82 -3.06 -16.27
N VAL A 61 -0.18 -4.21 -16.31
CA VAL A 61 1.27 -4.35 -16.41
C VAL A 61 1.61 -5.18 -17.64
N THR A 62 2.24 -4.53 -18.61
CA THR A 62 2.57 -5.12 -19.91
C THR A 62 4.07 -5.39 -20.04
N LYS A 63 4.43 -6.30 -20.94
CA LYS A 63 5.82 -6.57 -21.31
C LYS A 63 6.57 -5.31 -21.73
N LYS A 64 5.92 -4.38 -22.44
CA LYS A 64 6.49 -3.10 -22.86
C LYS A 64 6.95 -2.25 -21.67
N GLN A 65 6.18 -2.22 -20.57
CA GLN A 65 6.55 -1.48 -19.35
C GLN A 65 7.76 -2.11 -18.65
N ILE A 66 7.85 -3.44 -18.65
CA ILE A 66 9.02 -4.17 -18.13
C ILE A 66 10.26 -3.84 -18.95
N GLU A 67 10.16 -3.90 -20.27
CA GLU A 67 11.26 -3.58 -21.20
C GLU A 67 11.72 -2.12 -21.08
N ALA A 68 10.82 -1.19 -20.79
CA ALA A 68 11.15 0.22 -20.58
C ALA A 68 12.14 0.44 -19.42
N ILE A 69 12.06 -0.39 -18.36
CA ILE A 69 13.06 -0.35 -17.28
C ILE A 69 14.44 -0.80 -17.75
N LYS A 70 14.51 -1.85 -18.60
CA LYS A 70 15.78 -2.28 -19.23
C LYS A 70 16.35 -1.20 -20.14
N GLU A 71 15.51 -0.58 -20.98
CA GLU A 71 15.91 0.47 -21.93
C GLU A 71 16.48 1.70 -21.23
N TRP A 72 16.04 2.00 -19.99
CA TRP A 72 16.62 3.08 -19.19
C TRP A 72 18.14 2.95 -19.03
N LEU A 73 18.72 1.74 -19.11
CA LEU A 73 20.17 1.54 -19.03
C LEU A 73 20.95 2.25 -20.13
N LYS A 74 20.33 2.46 -21.31
CA LYS A 74 20.97 3.13 -22.45
C LYS A 74 21.11 4.64 -22.20
N ASP A 75 19.99 5.29 -21.98
CA ASP A 75 19.91 6.76 -21.99
C ASP A 75 19.75 7.38 -20.60
N LYS A 76 19.60 6.56 -19.56
CA LYS A 76 19.28 7.00 -18.18
C LYS A 76 18.01 7.85 -18.12
N LYS A 77 17.13 7.68 -19.10
CA LYS A 77 15.85 8.39 -19.25
C LYS A 77 14.79 7.41 -19.72
N SER A 78 13.54 7.70 -19.39
CA SER A 78 12.38 7.03 -19.99
C SER A 78 11.23 8.03 -20.09
N LYS A 79 10.45 7.91 -21.15
CA LYS A 79 9.17 8.61 -21.34
C LYS A 79 7.98 7.66 -21.21
N THR A 80 8.26 6.38 -20.95
CA THR A 80 7.24 5.35 -20.80
C THR A 80 6.71 5.39 -19.38
N GLU A 81 5.42 5.56 -19.23
CA GLU A 81 4.73 5.38 -17.95
C GLU A 81 4.69 3.91 -17.59
N ILE A 82 4.90 3.61 -16.33
CA ILE A 82 4.83 2.26 -15.78
C ILE A 82 3.76 2.19 -14.69
N ALA A 83 3.08 1.07 -14.61
CA ALA A 83 2.23 0.77 -13.47
C ALA A 83 3.09 0.44 -12.24
N TYR A 84 2.59 0.80 -11.06
CA TYR A 84 3.20 0.42 -9.78
C TYR A 84 2.11 0.01 -8.80
N ARG A 85 2.29 -1.14 -8.15
CA ARG A 85 1.36 -1.63 -7.14
C ARG A 85 2.08 -1.67 -5.80
N PRO A 86 1.83 -0.69 -4.92
CA PRO A 86 2.45 -0.66 -3.61
C PRO A 86 1.97 -1.83 -2.75
N ALA A 87 2.84 -2.35 -1.90
CA ALA A 87 2.46 -3.38 -0.93
C ALA A 87 1.52 -2.82 0.15
N ARG A 88 1.67 -1.52 0.45
CA ARG A 88 0.86 -0.79 1.42
C ARG A 88 0.71 0.67 1.01
N VAL A 89 -0.44 1.25 1.36
CA VAL A 89 -0.70 2.69 1.28
C VAL A 89 -0.82 3.25 2.69
N LEU A 90 -0.03 4.26 3.02
CA LEU A 90 -0.13 5.01 4.27
C LEU A 90 -0.94 6.28 4.00
N LEU A 91 -2.02 6.47 4.73
CA LEU A 91 -2.89 7.64 4.66
C LEU A 91 -2.85 8.41 5.97
N GLN A 92 -2.90 9.72 5.86
CA GLN A 92 -3.26 10.61 6.97
C GLN A 92 -4.78 10.76 7.02
N ASP A 93 -5.35 11.10 8.16
CA ASP A 93 -6.80 11.21 8.31
C ASP A 93 -7.43 12.28 7.40
N TYR A 94 -6.84 13.46 7.27
CA TYR A 94 -7.36 14.52 6.41
C TYR A 94 -7.37 14.19 4.92
N THR A 95 -6.40 13.41 4.46
CA THR A 95 -6.32 12.95 3.06
C THR A 95 -6.96 11.58 2.87
N GLY A 96 -7.02 10.78 3.90
CA GLY A 96 -7.54 9.41 3.88
C GLY A 96 -9.06 9.33 4.00
N ILE A 97 -9.70 10.22 4.76
CA ILE A 97 -11.16 10.24 4.90
C ILE A 97 -11.88 10.40 3.56
N PRO A 98 -11.49 11.33 2.67
CA PRO A 98 -12.06 11.38 1.32
C PRO A 98 -11.93 10.07 0.55
N ALA A 99 -10.78 9.40 0.61
CA ALA A 99 -10.59 8.11 -0.06
C ALA A 99 -11.52 7.02 0.50
N VAL A 100 -11.77 7.00 1.81
CA VAL A 100 -12.75 6.07 2.43
C VAL A 100 -14.17 6.42 2.01
N ALA A 101 -14.50 7.71 1.89
CA ALA A 101 -15.80 8.16 1.39
C ALA A 101 -16.03 7.74 -0.07
N ASP A 102 -15.00 7.82 -0.92
CA ASP A 102 -15.07 7.34 -2.30
C ASP A 102 -15.31 5.83 -2.36
N LEU A 103 -14.63 5.04 -1.53
CA LEU A 103 -14.87 3.59 -1.43
C LEU A 103 -16.32 3.29 -0.98
N ALA A 104 -16.86 4.06 -0.03
CA ALA A 104 -18.24 3.94 0.42
C ALA A 104 -19.22 4.26 -0.72
N ALA A 105 -19.00 5.34 -1.47
CA ALA A 105 -19.79 5.72 -2.64
C ALA A 105 -19.72 4.65 -3.75
N MET A 106 -18.56 4.03 -3.96
CA MET A 106 -18.42 2.92 -4.90
C MET A 106 -19.26 1.70 -4.46
N ARG A 107 -19.29 1.36 -3.17
CA ARG A 107 -20.17 0.30 -2.64
C ARG A 107 -21.63 0.60 -2.90
N GLU A 108 -22.06 1.83 -2.64
CA GLU A 108 -23.43 2.26 -2.92
C GLU A 108 -23.78 2.13 -4.40
N ALA A 109 -22.90 2.60 -5.29
CA ALA A 109 -23.11 2.49 -6.74
C ALA A 109 -23.22 1.03 -7.22
N VAL A 110 -22.40 0.12 -6.66
CA VAL A 110 -22.48 -1.32 -6.95
C VAL A 110 -23.78 -1.92 -6.44
N LYS A 111 -24.21 -1.57 -5.23
CA LYS A 111 -25.48 -2.00 -4.63
C LYS A 111 -26.67 -1.54 -5.48
N ASN A 112 -26.68 -0.29 -5.95
CA ASN A 112 -27.74 0.27 -6.79
C ASN A 112 -27.85 -0.48 -8.13
N LYS A 113 -26.73 -1.07 -8.61
CA LYS A 113 -26.72 -1.97 -9.77
C LYS A 113 -27.07 -3.42 -9.44
N LYS A 114 -27.59 -3.70 -8.23
CA LYS A 114 -27.93 -5.05 -7.74
C LYS A 114 -26.75 -6.03 -7.80
N LYS A 115 -25.53 -5.54 -7.60
CA LYS A 115 -24.31 -6.35 -7.50
C LYS A 115 -23.81 -6.33 -6.07
N ASP A 116 -22.88 -7.24 -5.78
CA ASP A 116 -22.29 -7.43 -4.45
C ASP A 116 -21.34 -6.28 -4.08
N PRO A 117 -21.70 -5.41 -3.12
CA PRO A 117 -20.88 -4.29 -2.70
C PRO A 117 -19.61 -4.73 -1.93
N GLU A 118 -19.59 -5.92 -1.33
CA GLU A 118 -18.44 -6.43 -0.58
C GLU A 118 -17.21 -6.69 -1.46
N LYS A 119 -17.38 -6.67 -2.78
CA LYS A 119 -16.26 -6.73 -3.74
C LYS A 119 -15.45 -5.45 -3.80
N ILE A 120 -15.96 -4.35 -3.27
CA ILE A 120 -15.25 -3.06 -3.21
C ILE A 120 -14.46 -3.01 -1.91
N ASN A 121 -13.16 -3.17 -2.04
CA ASN A 121 -12.17 -3.09 -0.96
C ASN A 121 -10.89 -2.44 -1.49
N PRO A 122 -10.03 -1.87 -0.64
CA PRO A 122 -8.70 -1.46 -1.04
C PRO A 122 -7.92 -2.64 -1.64
N LEU A 123 -7.33 -2.44 -2.81
CA LEU A 123 -6.53 -3.50 -3.48
C LEU A 123 -5.20 -3.76 -2.76
N SER A 124 -4.61 -2.73 -2.19
CA SER A 124 -3.43 -2.80 -1.30
C SER A 124 -3.86 -2.63 0.14
N ALA A 125 -3.07 -3.15 1.07
CA ALA A 125 -3.28 -2.85 2.48
C ALA A 125 -3.18 -1.34 2.74
N VAL A 126 -4.11 -0.80 3.50
CA VAL A 126 -4.16 0.63 3.86
C VAL A 126 -4.04 0.78 5.36
N ASP A 127 -3.07 1.58 5.79
CA ASP A 127 -2.97 2.07 7.16
C ASP A 127 -3.32 3.56 7.17
N LEU A 128 -4.43 3.93 7.81
CA LEU A 128 -4.81 5.32 8.01
C LEU A 128 -4.41 5.74 9.44
N VAL A 129 -3.54 6.72 9.52
CA VAL A 129 -3.05 7.25 10.80
C VAL A 129 -3.71 8.58 11.07
N ILE A 130 -4.28 8.71 12.27
CA ILE A 130 -4.74 10.01 12.77
C ILE A 130 -3.51 10.85 13.09
N ASP A 131 -3.10 11.69 12.15
CA ASP A 131 -1.79 12.36 12.09
C ASP A 131 -1.85 13.80 12.61
N HIS A 132 -2.71 14.10 13.53
CA HIS A 132 -2.73 15.40 14.18
C HIS A 132 -2.47 15.25 15.69
N SER A 133 -1.87 16.29 16.25
CA SER A 133 -1.64 16.36 17.68
C SER A 133 -2.96 16.49 18.44
N VAL A 134 -3.08 15.77 19.52
CA VAL A 134 -4.17 15.98 20.48
C VAL A 134 -4.05 17.39 21.07
N GLN A 135 -5.13 18.18 20.98
CA GLN A 135 -5.15 19.52 21.55
C GLN A 135 -5.02 19.46 23.06
N VAL A 136 -4.17 20.31 23.63
CA VAL A 136 -3.97 20.40 25.08
C VAL A 136 -5.06 21.28 25.69
N ASP A 137 -6.14 20.67 26.16
CA ASP A 137 -7.20 21.34 26.93
C ASP A 137 -6.90 21.31 28.43
N GLN A 138 -6.18 20.29 28.89
CA GLN A 138 -5.73 20.13 30.26
C GLN A 138 -4.22 19.85 30.32
N SER A 139 -3.55 20.39 31.33
CA SER A 139 -2.10 20.26 31.50
C SER A 139 -1.71 20.12 32.97
N ALA A 140 -0.45 19.79 33.21
CA ALA A 140 0.18 19.75 34.53
C ALA A 140 -0.42 18.73 35.54
N LYS A 141 -1.14 17.71 35.08
CA LYS A 141 -1.65 16.61 35.91
C LYS A 141 -1.25 15.28 35.29
N SER A 142 -1.15 14.23 36.10
CA SER A 142 -0.77 12.88 35.64
C SER A 142 -1.76 12.27 34.61
N ASP A 143 -3.03 12.66 34.69
CA ASP A 143 -4.13 12.19 33.84
C ASP A 143 -4.48 13.15 32.68
N SER A 144 -3.65 14.18 32.43
CA SER A 144 -3.92 15.22 31.41
C SER A 144 -3.95 14.63 30.00
N PHE A 145 -3.07 13.67 29.69
CA PHE A 145 -3.03 13.05 28.39
C PHE A 145 -4.33 12.28 28.09
N GLU A 146 -4.72 11.40 28.98
CA GLU A 146 -5.94 10.61 28.84
C GLU A 146 -7.18 11.48 28.68
N LYS A 147 -7.29 12.55 29.48
CA LYS A 147 -8.40 13.51 29.36
C LYS A 147 -8.41 14.27 28.05
N ASN A 148 -7.26 14.67 27.56
CA ASN A 148 -7.16 15.33 26.26
C ASN A 148 -7.55 14.37 25.11
N VAL A 149 -7.19 13.10 25.18
CA VAL A 149 -7.62 12.06 24.23
C VAL A 149 -9.14 11.85 24.29
N GLU A 150 -9.74 11.79 25.48
CA GLU A 150 -11.20 11.70 25.62
C GLU A 150 -11.92 12.89 25.01
N ILE A 151 -11.43 14.11 25.23
CA ILE A 151 -11.99 15.35 24.64
C ILE A 151 -11.85 15.29 23.12
N GLU A 152 -10.71 14.83 22.59
CA GLU A 152 -10.46 14.64 21.16
C GLU A 152 -11.50 13.70 20.54
N PHE A 153 -11.73 12.54 21.13
CA PHE A 153 -12.75 11.60 20.65
C PHE A 153 -14.16 12.19 20.69
N LYS A 154 -14.51 12.93 21.73
CA LYS A 154 -15.80 13.60 21.84
C LYS A 154 -15.99 14.69 20.78
N ARG A 155 -14.94 15.49 20.56
CA ARG A 155 -14.92 16.61 19.61
C ARG A 155 -15.05 16.15 18.16
N ASN A 156 -14.47 14.99 17.82
CA ASN A 156 -14.42 14.41 16.51
C ASN A 156 -15.24 13.10 16.36
N SER A 157 -16.29 12.95 17.17
CA SER A 157 -17.05 11.69 17.28
C SER A 157 -17.60 11.17 15.96
N GLU A 158 -18.14 12.05 15.09
CA GLU A 158 -18.66 11.66 13.78
C GLU A 158 -17.56 11.12 12.86
N ARG A 159 -16.42 11.82 12.80
CA ARG A 159 -15.25 11.39 12.02
C ARG A 159 -14.78 10.01 12.44
N TYR A 160 -14.59 9.82 13.73
CA TYR A 160 -14.08 8.55 14.26
C TYR A 160 -15.09 7.41 14.18
N SER A 161 -16.38 7.71 14.27
CA SER A 161 -17.43 6.73 14.01
C SER A 161 -17.42 6.27 12.55
N PHE A 162 -17.28 7.19 11.61
CA PHE A 162 -17.14 6.86 10.18
C PHE A 162 -15.89 6.01 9.89
N LEU A 163 -14.74 6.39 10.44
CA LEU A 163 -13.51 5.63 10.27
C LEU A 163 -13.61 4.23 10.90
N LYS A 164 -14.19 4.12 12.10
CA LYS A 164 -14.41 2.83 12.76
C LYS A 164 -15.32 1.93 11.94
N TRP A 165 -16.37 2.49 11.35
CA TRP A 165 -17.19 1.77 10.37
C TRP A 165 -16.35 1.30 9.18
N GLY A 166 -15.53 2.18 8.59
CA GLY A 166 -14.67 1.83 7.46
C GLY A 166 -13.72 0.66 7.78
N GLN A 167 -13.11 0.66 8.97
CA GLN A 167 -12.23 -0.44 9.41
C GLN A 167 -12.97 -1.78 9.54
N GLN A 168 -14.25 -1.76 9.86
CA GLN A 168 -15.08 -2.96 9.96
C GLN A 168 -15.65 -3.39 8.59
N ALA A 169 -15.93 -2.42 7.72
CA ALA A 169 -16.58 -2.62 6.44
C ALA A 169 -15.60 -3.07 5.34
N PHE A 170 -14.37 -2.59 5.37
CA PHE A 170 -13.39 -2.87 4.32
C PHE A 170 -12.33 -3.86 4.77
N ASP A 171 -12.08 -4.86 3.96
CA ASP A 171 -10.87 -5.67 4.05
C ASP A 171 -9.64 -4.81 3.72
N ASN A 172 -8.48 -5.19 4.24
CA ASN A 172 -7.20 -4.49 4.01
C ASN A 172 -7.18 -3.02 4.48
N PHE A 173 -8.05 -2.63 5.40
CA PHE A 173 -8.11 -1.28 5.95
C PHE A 173 -7.94 -1.29 7.47
N ARG A 174 -6.96 -0.53 7.95
CA ARG A 174 -6.66 -0.41 9.37
C ARG A 174 -6.50 1.06 9.75
N ILE A 175 -6.94 1.39 10.97
CA ILE A 175 -6.83 2.74 11.53
C ILE A 175 -5.92 2.72 12.74
N VAL A 176 -5.05 3.73 12.82
CA VAL A 176 -4.26 4.04 14.01
C VAL A 176 -4.91 5.24 14.69
N PRO A 177 -5.38 5.10 15.95
CA PRO A 177 -6.15 6.13 16.64
C PRO A 177 -5.30 7.33 17.03
N PRO A 178 -5.92 8.47 17.39
CA PRO A 178 -5.21 9.63 17.89
C PRO A 178 -4.44 9.31 19.20
N GLY A 179 -3.39 10.09 19.46
CA GLY A 179 -2.55 9.90 20.63
C GLY A 179 -1.48 8.80 20.50
N THR A 180 -1.42 8.09 19.37
CA THR A 180 -0.39 7.07 19.11
C THR A 180 0.93 7.69 18.64
N GLY A 181 0.87 8.83 17.98
CA GLY A 181 1.99 9.56 17.38
C GLY A 181 1.69 9.99 15.96
N ILE A 182 2.52 10.84 15.39
CA ILE A 182 2.40 11.28 14.00
C ILE A 182 2.70 10.13 13.02
N CYS A 183 2.20 10.23 11.78
CA CYS A 183 2.29 9.12 10.82
C CYS A 183 3.73 8.66 10.54
N HIS A 184 4.71 9.57 10.51
CA HIS A 184 6.11 9.19 10.33
C HIS A 184 6.63 8.33 11.47
N GLN A 185 6.38 8.72 12.71
CA GLN A 185 6.80 7.99 13.91
C GLN A 185 6.09 6.64 13.99
N VAL A 186 4.78 6.61 13.84
CA VAL A 186 3.98 5.37 13.85
C VAL A 186 4.43 4.42 12.74
N ASN A 187 4.70 4.94 11.54
CA ASN A 187 5.19 4.12 10.43
C ASN A 187 6.54 3.49 10.71
N LEU A 188 7.48 4.22 11.31
CA LEU A 188 8.82 3.71 11.61
C LEU A 188 8.82 2.73 12.79
N GLU A 189 8.05 3.01 13.83
CA GLU A 189 8.10 2.25 15.09
C GLU A 189 7.18 1.04 15.10
N TYR A 190 5.96 1.15 14.54
CA TYR A 190 4.91 0.14 14.69
C TYR A 190 4.48 -0.53 13.38
N LEU A 191 4.52 0.19 12.26
CA LEU A 191 3.97 -0.28 10.99
C LEU A 191 5.04 -0.76 10.01
N SER A 192 6.28 -0.35 10.20
CA SER A 192 7.39 -0.68 9.33
C SER A 192 7.70 -2.17 9.33
N LYS A 193 8.00 -2.71 8.16
CA LYS A 193 8.47 -4.10 7.97
C LYS A 193 9.68 -4.10 7.05
N LEU A 194 10.57 -5.06 7.24
CA LEU A 194 11.74 -5.24 6.36
C LEU A 194 11.34 -5.71 4.97
N THR A 195 10.32 -6.55 4.89
CA THR A 195 9.77 -7.11 3.65
C THR A 195 8.24 -7.12 3.72
N TRP A 196 7.64 -7.05 2.53
CA TRP A 196 6.18 -7.06 2.34
C TRP A 196 5.80 -8.17 1.39
#